data_b2671868f5d86dd1316428c4bff0b0ff
#
_entry.id   b2671868f5d86dd1316428c4bff0b0ff
#
_cell.length_a   1.000
_cell.length_b   1.000
_cell.length_c   1.000
_cell.angle_alpha   90.00
_cell.angle_beta   90.00
_cell.angle_gamma   90.00
#
_symmetry.space_group_name_H-M   'P 1'
#
loop_
_entity.id
_entity.type
_entity.pdbx_description
1 polymer ?
#
loop_
_entity_poly.entity_id
_entity_poly.type
_entity_poly.pdbx_seq_one_letter_code
_entity_poly.pdbx_strand_id
1 'polypeptide(L)'
;MLSTIEAVNSVVNNFIWGVPAMICIIGVGLYLSIRTRFLQIRKFPYSMKVTLGRMMKKKEASDGALTPFQAVCTALAATVGTGNVAGVAGAIAIGGPGAVFWMWVSALLGMCTKFAEVTLAVHFRETNAQGDLVGGPMYLSLIHI
;
A
#
# COMPACT_ATOMS: atom_id res chain seq x y z
N MET A 1 30.39 -15.10 -19.40
CA MET A 1 29.71 -13.79 -19.50
C MET A 1 28.34 -13.80 -18.85
N LEU A 2 27.41 -14.72 -19.19
CA LEU A 2 26.10 -14.86 -18.50
C LEU A 2 26.26 -15.12 -16.99
N SER A 3 27.11 -16.06 -16.60
CA SER A 3 27.34 -16.37 -15.18
C SER A 3 27.90 -15.21 -14.36
N THR A 4 28.69 -14.33 -14.98
CA THR A 4 29.19 -13.13 -14.32
C THR A 4 28.08 -12.10 -14.12
N ILE A 5 27.19 -11.95 -15.11
CA ILE A 5 26.03 -11.07 -15.04
C ILE A 5 25.03 -11.56 -13.97
N GLU A 6 24.78 -12.87 -13.90
CA GLU A 6 23.94 -13.48 -12.88
C GLU A 6 24.52 -13.29 -11.47
N ALA A 7 25.82 -13.46 -11.30
CA ALA A 7 26.49 -13.25 -10.02
C ALA A 7 26.38 -11.78 -9.56
N VAL A 8 26.65 -10.82 -10.44
CA VAL A 8 26.54 -9.40 -10.15
C VAL A 8 25.08 -9.03 -9.82
N ASN A 9 24.14 -9.51 -10.64
CA ASN A 9 22.70 -9.26 -10.41
C ASN A 9 22.24 -9.83 -9.06
N SER A 10 22.69 -11.03 -8.70
CA SER A 10 22.38 -11.66 -7.41
C SER A 10 22.91 -10.84 -6.24
N VAL A 11 24.14 -10.35 -6.31
CA VAL A 11 24.72 -9.50 -5.25
C VAL A 11 23.96 -8.19 -5.12
N VAL A 12 23.69 -7.52 -6.24
CA VAL A 12 22.95 -6.26 -6.26
C VAL A 12 21.51 -6.45 -5.73
N ASN A 13 20.85 -7.50 -6.19
CA ASN A 13 19.48 -7.81 -5.77
C ASN A 13 19.40 -8.13 -4.27
N ASN A 14 20.31 -8.94 -3.75
CA ASN A 14 20.38 -9.27 -2.33
C ASN A 14 20.73 -8.05 -1.46
N PHE A 15 21.55 -7.14 -1.98
CA PHE A 15 21.86 -5.90 -1.27
C PHE A 15 20.65 -4.95 -1.25
N ILE A 16 20.01 -4.71 -2.40
CA ILE A 16 18.88 -3.78 -2.50
C ILE A 16 17.67 -4.29 -1.73
N TRP A 17 17.27 -5.56 -1.94
CA TRP A 17 16.09 -6.17 -1.31
C TRP A 17 16.34 -6.81 0.06
N GLY A 18 17.57 -6.76 0.54
CA GLY A 18 17.97 -7.26 1.84
C GLY A 18 17.69 -6.27 2.97
N VAL A 19 18.64 -6.20 3.89
CA VAL A 19 18.56 -5.37 5.09
C VAL A 19 18.30 -3.88 4.80
N PRO A 20 18.93 -3.24 3.77
CA PRO A 20 18.69 -1.83 3.48
C PRO A 20 17.24 -1.52 3.13
N ALA A 21 16.63 -2.31 2.26
CA ALA A 21 15.22 -2.12 1.91
C ALA A 21 14.30 -2.31 3.12
N MET A 22 14.55 -3.33 3.94
CA MET A 22 13.78 -3.55 5.16
C MET A 22 13.88 -2.36 6.13
N ILE A 23 15.08 -1.82 6.33
CA ILE A 23 15.28 -0.64 7.20
C ILE A 23 14.53 0.56 6.63
N CYS A 24 14.61 0.80 5.32
CA CYS A 24 13.89 1.91 4.69
C CYS A 24 12.37 1.76 4.83
N ILE A 25 11.81 0.59 4.51
CA ILE A 25 10.37 0.36 4.56
C ILE A 25 9.83 0.47 5.99
N ILE A 26 10.48 -0.20 6.94
CA ILE A 26 10.10 -0.15 8.35
C ILE A 26 10.33 1.25 8.93
N GLY A 27 11.46 1.88 8.60
CA GLY A 27 11.82 3.21 9.07
C GLY A 27 10.83 4.28 8.60
N VAL A 28 10.46 4.28 7.32
CA VAL A 28 9.43 5.20 6.80
C VAL A 28 8.08 4.94 7.44
N GLY A 29 7.66 3.66 7.56
CA GLY A 29 6.41 3.29 8.22
C GLY A 29 6.36 3.74 9.68
N LEU A 30 7.46 3.55 10.43
CA LEU A 30 7.58 3.98 11.81
C LEU A 30 7.60 5.51 11.94
N TYR A 31 8.39 6.19 11.11
CA TYR A 31 8.43 7.65 11.08
C TYR A 31 7.05 8.26 10.83
N LEU A 32 6.34 7.76 9.82
CA LEU A 32 4.97 8.22 9.53
C LEU A 32 4.01 7.89 10.67
N SER A 33 4.12 6.71 11.29
CA SER A 33 3.28 6.33 12.43
C SER A 33 3.45 7.28 13.63
N ILE A 34 4.68 7.65 13.94
CA ILE A 34 4.99 8.61 15.02
C ILE A 34 4.49 10.01 14.62
N ARG A 35 4.78 10.46 13.40
CA ARG A 35 4.40 11.78 12.91
C ARG A 35 2.88 11.98 12.85
N THR A 36 2.12 10.95 12.52
CA THR A 36 0.65 10.96 12.51
C THR A 36 0.05 10.60 13.88
N ARG A 37 0.86 10.41 14.91
CA ARG A 37 0.43 10.04 16.27
C ARG A 37 -0.40 8.76 16.29
N PHE A 38 0.10 7.71 15.63
CA PHE A 38 -0.56 6.40 15.53
C PHE A 38 -2.02 6.49 15.04
N LEU A 39 -2.22 7.24 13.98
CA LEU A 39 -3.53 7.50 13.38
C LEU A 39 -4.27 6.20 13.06
N GLN A 40 -3.56 5.16 12.60
CA GLN A 40 -4.10 3.84 12.30
C GLN A 40 -4.83 3.18 13.49
N ILE A 41 -4.35 3.41 14.73
CA ILE A 41 -4.99 2.87 15.94
C ILE A 41 -6.12 3.79 16.39
N ARG A 42 -5.85 5.09 16.46
CA ARG A 42 -6.81 6.09 17.00
C ARG A 42 -8.06 6.24 16.14
N LYS A 43 -7.92 6.16 14.83
CA LYS A 43 -9.03 6.38 13.89
C LYS A 43 -9.58 5.07 13.31
N PHE A 44 -9.05 3.93 13.71
CA PHE A 44 -9.49 2.62 13.22
C PHE A 44 -11.01 2.39 13.38
N PRO A 45 -11.60 2.56 14.59
CA PRO A 45 -13.04 2.32 14.76
C PRO A 45 -13.89 3.30 13.93
N TYR A 46 -13.45 4.54 13.81
CA TYR A 46 -14.11 5.53 12.97
C TYR A 46 -14.05 5.16 11.49
N SER A 47 -12.88 4.79 10.99
CA SER A 47 -12.68 4.34 9.60
C SER A 47 -13.54 3.14 9.26
N MET A 48 -13.57 2.14 10.14
CA MET A 48 -14.41 0.94 9.95
C MET A 48 -15.88 1.31 9.87
N LYS A 49 -16.37 2.13 10.80
CA LYS A 49 -17.77 2.58 10.81
C LYS A 49 -18.14 3.35 9.53
N VAL A 50 -17.27 4.24 9.07
CA VAL A 50 -17.54 5.04 7.86
C VAL A 50 -17.47 4.17 6.61
N THR A 51 -16.47 3.29 6.50
CA THR A 51 -16.30 2.43 5.32
C THR A 51 -17.44 1.44 5.21
N LEU A 52 -17.74 0.68 6.27
CA LEU A 52 -18.86 -0.27 6.27
C LEU A 52 -20.21 0.44 6.09
N GLY A 53 -20.40 1.57 6.75
CA GLY A 53 -21.63 2.34 6.60
C GLY A 53 -21.85 2.90 5.19
N ARG A 54 -20.77 3.26 4.47
CA ARG A 54 -20.85 3.69 3.07
C ARG A 54 -21.03 2.52 2.10
N MET A 55 -20.41 1.39 2.37
CA MET A 55 -20.58 0.18 1.56
C MET A 55 -22.01 -0.35 1.60
N MET A 56 -22.66 -0.27 2.76
CA MET A 56 -24.04 -0.74 2.94
C MET A 56 -25.10 0.23 2.41
N LYS A 57 -24.75 1.50 2.20
CA LYS A 57 -25.67 2.46 1.57
C LYS A 57 -25.61 2.31 0.06
N LYS A 58 -26.73 1.91 -0.56
CA LYS A 58 -26.93 2.02 -2.01
C LYS A 58 -26.90 3.50 -2.39
N LYS A 59 -25.77 3.99 -2.81
CA LYS A 59 -25.63 5.30 -3.43
C LYS A 59 -25.36 5.07 -4.90
N GLU A 60 -26.25 5.56 -5.74
CA GLU A 60 -26.03 5.56 -7.18
C GLU A 60 -24.77 6.36 -7.47
N ALA A 61 -23.89 5.82 -8.31
CA ALA A 61 -22.71 6.53 -8.74
C ALA A 61 -23.16 7.76 -9.54
N SER A 62 -22.69 8.95 -9.17
CA SER A 62 -22.75 10.09 -10.07
C SER A 62 -21.92 9.76 -11.31
N ASP A 63 -22.35 10.27 -12.47
CA ASP A 63 -21.75 9.99 -13.78
C ASP A 63 -20.22 9.86 -13.72
N GLY A 64 -19.71 8.68 -14.10
CA GLY A 64 -18.29 8.36 -14.19
C GLY A 64 -17.56 8.02 -12.89
N ALA A 65 -18.21 8.08 -11.71
CA ALA A 65 -17.59 7.74 -10.45
C ALA A 65 -17.91 6.30 -9.99
N LEU A 66 -16.92 5.60 -9.43
CA LEU A 66 -17.11 4.29 -8.84
C LEU A 66 -17.95 4.37 -7.56
N THR A 67 -18.86 3.43 -7.37
CA THR A 67 -19.53 3.29 -6.07
C THR A 67 -18.52 2.91 -4.99
N PRO A 68 -18.74 3.23 -3.70
CA PRO A 68 -17.82 2.87 -2.62
C PRO A 68 -17.54 1.36 -2.56
N PHE A 69 -18.51 0.53 -2.87
CA PHE A 69 -18.34 -0.93 -2.93
C PHE A 69 -17.43 -1.35 -4.09
N GLN A 70 -17.66 -0.82 -5.30
CA GLN A 70 -16.82 -1.07 -6.46
C GLN A 70 -15.37 -0.62 -6.22
N ALA A 71 -15.17 0.54 -5.60
CA ALA A 71 -13.84 1.04 -5.28
C ALA A 71 -13.08 0.09 -4.33
N VAL A 72 -13.75 -0.44 -3.30
CA VAL A 72 -13.14 -1.43 -2.40
C VAL A 72 -12.83 -2.74 -3.11
N CYS A 73 -13.75 -3.26 -3.93
CA CYS A 73 -13.53 -4.47 -4.72
C CYS A 73 -12.35 -4.32 -5.69
N THR A 74 -12.26 -3.19 -6.38
CA THR A 74 -11.16 -2.90 -7.29
C THR A 74 -9.83 -2.81 -6.56
N ALA A 75 -9.80 -2.12 -5.41
CA ALA A 75 -8.60 -2.03 -4.60
C ALA A 75 -8.14 -3.40 -4.08
N LEU A 76 -9.06 -4.24 -3.62
CA LEU A 76 -8.75 -5.61 -3.19
C LEU A 76 -8.25 -6.46 -4.37
N ALA A 77 -8.90 -6.41 -5.52
CA ALA A 77 -8.49 -7.15 -6.70
C ALA A 77 -7.09 -6.75 -7.20
N ALA A 78 -6.74 -5.47 -7.11
CA ALA A 78 -5.41 -4.97 -7.46
C ALA A 78 -4.34 -5.33 -6.43
N THR A 79 -4.71 -5.52 -5.17
CA THR A 79 -3.76 -5.78 -4.07
C THR A 79 -3.51 -7.27 -3.86
N VAL A 80 -4.51 -8.11 -4.11
CA VAL A 80 -4.38 -9.57 -3.93
C VAL A 80 -3.64 -10.17 -5.13
N GLY A 81 -2.37 -10.47 -4.92
CA GLY A 81 -1.49 -11.09 -5.91
C GLY A 81 -0.92 -12.42 -5.42
N THR A 82 -0.14 -13.07 -6.26
CA THR A 82 0.56 -14.32 -5.92
C THR A 82 1.47 -14.20 -4.69
N GLY A 83 2.04 -13.02 -4.45
CA GLY A 83 2.85 -12.72 -3.27
C GLY A 83 2.09 -12.87 -1.95
N ASN A 84 0.80 -12.57 -1.94
CA ASN A 84 -0.03 -12.71 -0.73
C ASN A 84 -0.37 -14.17 -0.39
N VAL A 85 -0.25 -15.06 -1.34
CA VAL A 85 -0.49 -16.51 -1.15
C VAL A 85 0.83 -17.24 -1.01
N ALA A 86 1.65 -17.24 -2.05
CA ALA A 86 2.92 -17.97 -2.07
C ALA A 86 3.98 -17.36 -1.14
N GLY A 87 4.06 -16.02 -1.07
CA GLY A 87 4.98 -15.32 -0.17
C GLY A 87 4.67 -15.56 1.30
N VAL A 88 3.39 -15.54 1.68
CA VAL A 88 2.96 -15.83 3.06
C VAL A 88 3.21 -17.30 3.41
N ALA A 89 2.86 -18.22 2.50
CA ALA A 89 3.14 -19.66 2.70
C ALA A 89 4.63 -19.92 2.88
N GLY A 90 5.47 -19.32 2.03
CA GLY A 90 6.94 -19.42 2.14
C GLY A 90 7.48 -18.84 3.44
N ALA A 91 6.98 -17.69 3.87
CA ALA A 91 7.39 -17.07 5.12
C ALA A 91 7.01 -17.92 6.34
N ILE A 92 5.83 -18.56 6.33
CA ILE A 92 5.42 -19.48 7.40
C ILE A 92 6.27 -20.77 7.37
N ALA A 93 6.59 -21.30 6.19
CA ALA A 93 7.42 -22.49 6.05
C ALA A 93 8.85 -22.28 6.60
N ILE A 94 9.41 -21.09 6.42
CA ILE A 94 10.77 -20.75 6.88
C ILE A 94 10.77 -20.26 8.34
N GLY A 95 9.85 -19.36 8.68
CA GLY A 95 9.82 -18.65 9.97
C GLY A 95 8.85 -19.25 11.01
N GLY A 96 8.12 -20.28 10.63
CA GLY A 96 7.12 -20.90 11.53
C GLY A 96 5.99 -19.94 11.91
N PRO A 97 5.24 -20.26 12.99
CA PRO A 97 4.10 -19.45 13.47
C PRO A 97 4.48 -18.00 13.82
N GLY A 98 5.74 -17.77 14.23
CA GLY A 98 6.25 -16.44 14.56
C GLY A 98 6.24 -15.47 13.36
N ALA A 99 6.33 -15.98 12.15
CA ALA A 99 6.25 -15.17 10.93
C ALA A 99 4.92 -14.40 10.85
N VAL A 100 3.81 -15.02 11.22
CA VAL A 100 2.48 -14.39 11.20
C VAL A 100 2.42 -13.19 12.14
N PHE A 101 2.98 -13.32 13.33
CA PHE A 101 3.05 -12.21 14.29
C PHE A 101 3.82 -11.01 13.69
N TRP A 102 4.99 -11.27 13.12
CA TRP A 102 5.78 -10.21 12.51
C TRP A 102 5.14 -9.58 11.26
N MET A 103 4.38 -10.37 10.49
CA MET A 103 3.57 -9.85 9.40
C MET A 103 2.50 -8.87 9.90
N TRP A 104 1.85 -9.13 11.02
CA TRP A 104 0.89 -8.20 11.62
C TRP A 104 1.56 -6.90 12.08
N VAL A 105 2.72 -7.00 12.73
CA VAL A 105 3.49 -5.82 13.13
C VAL A 105 3.88 -4.98 11.90
N SER A 106 4.38 -5.63 10.86
CA SER A 106 4.71 -4.96 9.59
C SER A 106 3.50 -4.31 8.92
N ALA A 107 2.36 -4.99 8.92
CA ALA A 107 1.12 -4.46 8.37
C ALA A 107 0.64 -3.19 9.08
N LEU A 108 0.76 -3.12 10.40
CA LEU A 108 0.44 -1.91 11.18
C LEU A 108 1.29 -0.71 10.77
N LEU A 109 2.57 -0.92 10.49
CA LEU A 109 3.46 0.13 9.98
C LEU A 109 3.13 0.49 8.53
N GLY A 110 2.85 -0.51 7.69
CA GLY A 110 2.46 -0.33 6.30
C GLY A 110 1.15 0.44 6.11
N MET A 111 0.22 0.36 7.06
CA MET A 111 -1.02 1.15 7.04
C MET A 111 -0.76 2.65 6.98
N CYS A 112 0.23 3.16 7.71
CA CYS A 112 0.57 4.58 7.69
C CYS A 112 1.20 5.01 6.38
N THR A 113 2.04 4.19 5.79
CA THR A 113 2.64 4.46 4.48
C THR A 113 1.55 4.54 3.41
N LYS A 114 0.61 3.59 3.42
CA LYS A 114 -0.52 3.59 2.47
C LYS A 114 -1.47 4.76 2.70
N PHE A 115 -1.71 5.14 3.95
CA PHE A 115 -2.47 6.34 4.28
C PHE A 115 -1.83 7.61 3.72
N ALA A 116 -0.51 7.77 3.87
CA ALA A 116 0.22 8.91 3.33
C ALA A 116 0.13 8.95 1.79
N GLU A 117 0.35 7.81 1.12
CA GLU A 117 0.24 7.68 -0.33
C GLU A 117 -1.13 8.11 -0.85
N VAL A 118 -2.21 7.58 -0.27
CA VAL A 118 -3.58 7.91 -0.68
C VAL A 118 -3.92 9.37 -0.38
N THR A 119 -3.45 9.90 0.75
CA THR A 119 -3.69 11.31 1.12
C THR A 119 -3.02 12.25 0.13
N LEU A 120 -1.77 11.97 -0.25
CA LEU A 120 -1.06 12.74 -1.26
C LEU A 120 -1.73 12.62 -2.63
N ALA A 121 -2.11 11.42 -3.03
CA ALA A 121 -2.80 11.19 -4.30
C ALA A 121 -4.12 11.96 -4.43
N VAL A 122 -4.85 12.12 -3.32
CA VAL A 122 -6.08 12.92 -3.30
C VAL A 122 -5.79 14.42 -3.22
N HIS A 123 -4.77 14.81 -2.46
CA HIS A 123 -4.40 16.23 -2.29
C HIS A 123 -3.92 16.88 -3.59
N PHE A 124 -3.14 16.15 -4.36
CA PHE A 124 -2.60 16.61 -5.65
C PHE A 124 -3.43 16.15 -6.86
N ARG A 125 -4.71 15.85 -6.64
CA ARG A 125 -5.61 15.54 -7.74
C ARG A 125 -5.95 16.81 -8.52
N GLU A 126 -5.88 16.71 -9.84
CA GLU A 126 -6.21 17.80 -10.76
C GLU A 126 -7.33 17.38 -11.71
N THR A 127 -7.94 18.36 -12.36
CA THR A 127 -8.95 18.13 -13.40
C THR A 127 -8.30 18.35 -14.76
N ASN A 128 -8.34 17.34 -15.61
CA ASN A 128 -7.81 17.41 -16.96
C ASN A 128 -8.64 18.37 -17.83
N ALA A 129 -8.09 18.75 -18.99
CA ALA A 129 -8.78 19.60 -19.98
C ALA A 129 -10.12 19.01 -20.47
N GLN A 130 -10.30 17.70 -20.35
CA GLN A 130 -11.54 16.98 -20.66
C GLN A 130 -12.57 16.96 -19.51
N GLY A 131 -12.23 17.52 -18.33
CA GLY A 131 -13.10 17.53 -17.16
C GLY A 131 -12.95 16.31 -16.27
N ASP A 132 -12.09 15.35 -16.62
CA ASP A 132 -11.84 14.15 -15.82
C ASP A 132 -10.87 14.41 -14.67
N LEU A 133 -11.13 13.77 -13.52
CA LEU A 133 -10.25 13.83 -12.36
C LEU A 133 -9.04 12.91 -12.56
N VAL A 134 -7.86 13.49 -12.68
CA VAL A 134 -6.59 12.77 -12.76
C VAL A 134 -5.79 12.93 -11.48
N GLY A 135 -5.13 11.85 -11.05
CA GLY A 135 -4.36 11.84 -9.82
C GLY A 135 -3.80 10.45 -9.55
N GLY A 136 -3.01 10.34 -8.51
CA GLY A 136 -2.41 9.08 -8.07
C GLY A 136 -0.90 9.17 -7.94
N PRO A 137 -0.24 8.10 -7.46
CA PRO A 137 1.21 8.09 -7.23
C PRO A 137 2.02 8.33 -8.51
N MET A 138 1.56 7.81 -9.65
CA MET A 138 2.23 8.01 -10.94
C MET A 138 2.15 9.46 -11.41
N TYR A 139 1.00 10.09 -11.21
CA TYR A 139 0.79 11.50 -11.54
C TYR A 139 1.68 12.40 -10.68
N LEU A 140 1.81 12.10 -9.38
CA LEU A 140 2.70 12.82 -8.48
C LEU A 140 4.16 12.76 -8.92
N SER A 141 4.62 11.63 -9.42
CA SER A 141 6.00 11.49 -9.90
C SER A 141 6.25 12.27 -11.20
N LEU A 142 5.23 12.46 -12.04
CA LEU A 142 5.33 13.23 -13.29
C LEU A 142 5.30 14.75 -13.09
N ILE A 143 4.64 15.25 -12.05
CA ILE A 143 4.59 16.69 -11.73
C ILE A 143 5.97 17.23 -11.34
N HIS A 144 6.86 16.37 -10.83
CA HIS A 144 8.20 16.76 -10.35
C HIS A 144 9.33 16.52 -11.37
N ILE A 145 9.01 16.07 -12.58
CA ILE A 145 9.95 15.92 -13.70
C ILE A 145 9.70 17.04 -14.71
#